data_a3cfe70f83965c18e3527dbe7ed154b0
#
_entry.id   a3cfe70f83965c18e3527dbe7ed154b0
#
_cell.length_a   1.000
_cell.length_b   1.000
_cell.length_c   1.000
_cell.angle_alpha   90.00
_cell.angle_beta   90.00
_cell.angle_gamma   90.00
#
_symmetry.space_group_name_H-M   'P 1'
#
loop_
_entity.id
_entity.type
_entity.pdbx_description
1 polymer ?
#
loop_
_entity_poly.entity_id
_entity_poly.type
_entity_poly.pdbx_seq_one_letter_code
_entity_poly.pdbx_strand_id
1 'polypeptide(L)'
;MVNKEAFIAGVCDKIDERLLEDRVTVEGNAVSIFLQDLTNYNDINYKPEDFLTKDGRFLFCVGKSLRDLGYNYLDEVTIMSKCSQEIKDRISALGGYKTIQHLLDVVNAENADAILDDLTKSNILIKLYKSGFNLFDEVTLDNGKRISPFKLFKNFTSTEVLDWYDAKISGLSKVNNNQIIYDEYVDFGEKFISDLQNNVDSGVSFADAGEDINGDKISVAPFLSSNILGLAPGTLSLFGGFSGVGKTTYMVGVIMALISQGKKVLVLENEIMKNKLYLMIFSWFISRYMGYQKLPKKKLESGVYTDEEKKIIVEAEKQWKEKFADKLRVVGLSSANSKLSSQIIKNSVLRSGFDVFIVDTFKLDDSADINGALWQVMKNNISELEGLTKKYGVIGIATVQLTNNDLKRLWLDSSCLGTSKGIKEVCSNLILLRKLGGDLELINGSDIYCRPFRSKKNEQGDWIEEPYDADPSKVWRVLFIDKARSGPDSGDTGVAYLLRYDGDHCSFYETAKCRPVRKIING
;
A
#
# COMPACT_ATOMS: atom_id res chain seq x y z
N MET A 1 -9.55 12.67 40.16
CA MET A 1 -10.19 13.44 39.05
C MET A 1 -9.44 14.73 38.87
N VAL A 2 -8.98 15.01 37.67
CA VAL A 2 -8.37 16.31 37.33
C VAL A 2 -9.41 17.39 37.60
N ASN A 3 -9.05 18.41 38.37
CA ASN A 3 -9.89 19.60 38.51
C ASN A 3 -9.94 20.28 37.13
N LYS A 4 -11.09 20.17 36.43
CA LYS A 4 -11.33 20.68 35.07
C LYS A 4 -10.97 22.16 34.97
N GLU A 5 -11.34 22.96 35.96
CA GLU A 5 -11.06 24.41 36.02
C GLU A 5 -9.56 24.70 36.14
N ALA A 6 -8.85 23.94 36.98
CA ALA A 6 -7.39 24.08 37.12
C ALA A 6 -6.62 23.62 35.87
N PHE A 7 -7.14 22.61 35.15
CA PHE A 7 -6.57 22.17 33.87
C PHE A 7 -6.74 23.27 32.81
N ILE A 8 -7.96 23.78 32.65
CA ILE A 8 -8.27 24.83 31.67
C ILE A 8 -7.41 26.07 31.95
N ALA A 9 -7.36 26.52 33.19
CA ALA A 9 -6.57 27.68 33.59
C ALA A 9 -5.05 27.53 33.31
N GLY A 10 -4.51 26.29 33.39
CA GLY A 10 -3.09 26.02 33.14
C GLY A 10 -2.71 25.93 31.65
N VAL A 11 -3.68 25.86 30.72
CA VAL A 11 -3.46 25.66 29.29
C VAL A 11 -4.05 26.78 28.43
N CYS A 12 -4.91 27.63 29.00
CA CYS A 12 -5.67 28.69 28.31
C CYS A 12 -4.83 29.71 27.54
N ASP A 13 -3.59 29.99 27.96
CA ASP A 13 -2.74 30.97 27.27
C ASP A 13 -2.43 30.62 25.81
N LYS A 14 -2.72 29.40 25.39
CA LYS A 14 -2.36 28.88 24.05
C LYS A 14 -3.48 28.17 23.31
N ILE A 15 -4.60 27.87 23.96
CA ILE A 15 -5.72 27.08 23.40
C ILE A 15 -7.03 27.68 23.90
N ASP A 16 -7.99 27.85 22.99
CA ASP A 16 -9.33 28.33 23.33
C ASP A 16 -10.05 27.36 24.30
N GLU A 17 -10.69 27.91 25.34
CA GLU A 17 -11.38 27.11 26.38
C GLU A 17 -12.39 26.14 25.81
N ARG A 18 -13.08 26.54 24.74
CA ARG A 18 -14.08 25.72 24.06
C ARG A 18 -13.52 24.40 23.50
N LEU A 19 -12.23 24.36 23.15
CA LEU A 19 -11.55 23.14 22.72
C LEU A 19 -11.11 22.25 23.88
N LEU A 20 -11.10 22.81 25.08
CA LEU A 20 -10.70 22.10 26.30
C LEU A 20 -11.88 21.60 27.13
N GLU A 21 -13.10 22.02 26.78
CA GLU A 21 -14.30 21.78 27.57
C GLU A 21 -14.56 20.28 27.84
N ASP A 22 -14.43 19.43 26.83
CA ASP A 22 -14.63 17.98 26.93
C ASP A 22 -13.32 17.20 26.99
N ARG A 23 -12.18 17.88 26.95
CA ARG A 23 -10.87 17.26 26.76
C ARG A 23 -10.49 16.26 27.84
N VAL A 24 -10.78 16.56 29.10
CA VAL A 24 -10.52 15.65 30.23
C VAL A 24 -11.28 14.34 30.09
N THR A 25 -12.54 14.42 29.66
CA THR A 25 -13.39 13.25 29.43
C THR A 25 -12.90 12.44 28.23
N VAL A 26 -12.61 13.09 27.11
CA VAL A 26 -12.10 12.45 25.90
C VAL A 26 -10.79 11.71 26.16
N GLU A 27 -9.85 12.33 26.87
CA GLU A 27 -8.59 11.68 27.25
C GLU A 27 -8.79 10.52 28.23
N GLY A 28 -9.68 10.70 29.22
CA GLY A 28 -10.00 9.65 30.19
C GLY A 28 -10.58 8.41 29.51
N ASN A 29 -11.52 8.60 28.58
CA ASN A 29 -12.12 7.52 27.81
C ASN A 29 -11.09 6.81 26.94
N ALA A 30 -10.23 7.57 26.23
CA ALA A 30 -9.19 6.98 25.41
C ALA A 30 -8.15 6.19 26.24
N VAL A 31 -7.71 6.74 27.39
CA VAL A 31 -6.83 6.03 28.33
C VAL A 31 -7.49 4.72 28.81
N SER A 32 -8.80 4.76 29.09
CA SER A 32 -9.55 3.56 29.48
C SER A 32 -9.43 2.45 28.43
N ILE A 33 -9.63 2.76 27.14
CA ILE A 33 -9.47 1.79 26.04
C ILE A 33 -8.07 1.20 26.00
N PHE A 34 -7.03 2.05 26.15
CA PHE A 34 -5.64 1.56 26.14
C PHE A 34 -5.32 0.67 27.34
N LEU A 35 -5.90 0.94 28.51
CA LEU A 35 -5.63 0.18 29.72
C LEU A 35 -6.46 -1.11 29.81
N GLN A 36 -7.64 -1.18 29.18
CA GLN A 36 -8.46 -2.39 29.10
C GLN A 36 -7.77 -3.50 28.30
N ASP A 37 -7.10 -3.15 27.21
CA ASP A 37 -6.32 -4.07 26.39
C ASP A 37 -5.03 -3.38 25.92
N LEU A 38 -3.92 -3.79 26.53
CA LEU A 38 -2.60 -3.22 26.21
C LEU A 38 -2.14 -3.56 24.79
N THR A 39 -2.77 -4.50 24.09
CA THR A 39 -2.43 -4.78 22.68
C THR A 39 -2.77 -3.60 21.78
N ASN A 40 -3.71 -2.75 22.16
CA ASN A 40 -4.06 -1.51 21.44
C ASN A 40 -2.86 -0.57 21.22
N TYR A 41 -1.81 -0.65 22.06
CA TYR A 41 -0.57 0.13 21.83
C TYR A 41 0.23 -0.31 20.61
N ASN A 42 -0.01 -1.51 20.06
CA ASN A 42 0.71 -2.00 18.89
C ASN A 42 0.15 -1.45 17.58
N ASP A 43 -1.16 -1.23 17.54
CA ASP A 43 -1.89 -0.94 16.31
C ASP A 43 -2.11 0.56 16.10
N ILE A 44 -1.90 1.38 17.14
CA ILE A 44 -2.30 2.77 17.17
C ILE A 44 -1.10 3.69 17.44
N ASN A 45 -0.91 4.66 16.55
CA ASN A 45 0.27 5.55 16.54
C ASN A 45 0.09 6.79 17.47
N TYR A 46 -0.47 6.60 18.69
CA TYR A 46 -0.52 7.67 19.69
C TYR A 46 0.79 7.82 20.43
N LYS A 47 1.07 9.07 20.80
CA LYS A 47 2.25 9.47 21.57
C LYS A 47 1.83 10.15 22.87
N PRO A 48 2.68 10.18 23.90
CA PRO A 48 2.39 10.89 25.13
C PRO A 48 1.97 12.36 24.92
N GLU A 49 2.47 13.00 23.86
CA GLU A 49 2.17 14.40 23.52
C GLU A 49 0.73 14.60 22.99
N ASP A 50 0.07 13.53 22.60
CA ASP A 50 -1.34 13.55 22.17
C ASP A 50 -2.30 13.69 23.35
N PHE A 51 -1.82 13.56 24.58
CA PHE A 51 -2.53 13.77 25.83
C PHE A 51 -2.08 15.08 26.49
N LEU A 52 -3.01 16.01 26.68
CA LEU A 52 -2.72 17.32 27.31
C LEU A 52 -2.76 17.25 28.84
N THR A 53 -3.63 16.39 29.39
CA THR A 53 -3.72 16.22 30.85
C THR A 53 -2.50 15.47 31.38
N LYS A 54 -1.97 15.92 32.51
CA LYS A 54 -0.82 15.26 33.15
C LYS A 54 -1.12 13.82 33.55
N ASP A 55 -2.36 13.55 33.96
CA ASP A 55 -2.77 12.23 34.41
C ASP A 55 -3.07 11.29 33.24
N GLY A 56 -3.72 11.78 32.17
CA GLY A 56 -3.92 11.03 30.94
C GLY A 56 -2.59 10.62 30.30
N ARG A 57 -1.65 11.57 30.17
CA ARG A 57 -0.31 11.28 29.67
C ARG A 57 0.43 10.27 30.55
N PHE A 58 0.36 10.42 31.88
CA PHE A 58 1.00 9.51 32.81
C PHE A 58 0.45 8.09 32.68
N LEU A 59 -0.87 7.93 32.73
CA LEU A 59 -1.52 6.62 32.63
C LEU A 59 -1.27 5.96 31.27
N PHE A 60 -1.30 6.74 30.21
CA PHE A 60 -0.93 6.24 28.87
C PHE A 60 0.51 5.70 28.86
N CYS A 61 1.47 6.44 29.45
CA CYS A 61 2.87 5.97 29.54
C CYS A 61 3.02 4.71 30.40
N VAL A 62 2.27 4.59 31.50
CA VAL A 62 2.28 3.38 32.34
C VAL A 62 1.82 2.15 31.54
N GLY A 63 0.67 2.25 30.86
CA GLY A 63 0.17 1.16 30.03
C GLY A 63 1.15 0.79 28.91
N LYS A 64 1.72 1.77 28.23
CA LYS A 64 2.72 1.55 27.17
C LYS A 64 3.97 0.82 27.72
N SER A 65 4.50 1.27 28.85
CA SER A 65 5.66 0.62 29.47
C SER A 65 5.40 -0.84 29.84
N LEU A 66 4.20 -1.16 30.34
CA LEU A 66 3.81 -2.54 30.63
C LEU A 66 3.65 -3.36 29.35
N ARG A 67 3.10 -2.77 28.29
CA ARG A 67 3.05 -3.42 26.98
C ARG A 67 4.42 -3.74 26.42
N ASP A 68 5.36 -2.80 26.52
CA ASP A 68 6.75 -2.99 26.07
C ASP A 68 7.47 -4.10 26.86
N LEU A 69 7.01 -4.38 28.09
CA LEU A 69 7.44 -5.53 28.90
C LEU A 69 6.71 -6.84 28.56
N GLY A 70 5.78 -6.83 27.57
CA GLY A 70 5.08 -8.01 27.08
C GLY A 70 3.74 -8.32 27.75
N TYR A 71 3.20 -7.44 28.60
CA TYR A 71 1.89 -7.63 29.22
C TYR A 71 0.77 -7.24 28.24
N ASN A 72 -0.34 -8.00 28.28
CA ASN A 72 -1.51 -7.74 27.44
C ASN A 72 -2.66 -7.09 28.24
N TYR A 73 -2.69 -7.28 29.54
CA TYR A 73 -3.74 -6.77 30.42
C TYR A 73 -3.13 -6.06 31.63
N LEU A 74 -3.88 -5.11 32.17
CA LEU A 74 -3.50 -4.36 33.36
C LEU A 74 -4.24 -4.94 34.58
N ASP A 75 -3.47 -5.32 35.61
CA ASP A 75 -3.98 -5.73 36.91
C ASP A 75 -3.13 -5.14 38.04
N GLU A 76 -3.66 -5.19 39.27
CA GLU A 76 -3.00 -4.64 40.45
C GLU A 76 -1.66 -5.32 40.73
N VAL A 77 -1.59 -6.65 40.57
CA VAL A 77 -0.37 -7.45 40.83
C VAL A 77 0.72 -7.05 39.84
N THR A 78 0.38 -6.85 38.59
CA THR A 78 1.33 -6.40 37.55
C THR A 78 1.87 -5.02 37.86
N ILE A 79 1.03 -4.07 38.24
CA ILE A 79 1.46 -2.73 38.66
C ILE A 79 2.40 -2.82 39.88
N MET A 80 1.98 -3.55 40.91
CA MET A 80 2.75 -3.66 42.15
C MET A 80 4.07 -4.40 41.97
N SER A 81 4.17 -5.34 41.03
CA SER A 81 5.39 -6.12 40.83
C SER A 81 6.34 -5.54 39.79
N LYS A 82 5.86 -4.77 38.80
CA LYS A 82 6.64 -4.36 37.64
C LYS A 82 6.89 -2.85 37.53
N CYS A 83 6.03 -2.02 38.13
CA CYS A 83 6.25 -0.57 38.10
C CYS A 83 7.26 -0.12 39.17
N SER A 84 7.95 0.98 38.87
CA SER A 84 8.85 1.64 39.85
C SER A 84 8.09 2.19 41.05
N GLN A 85 8.79 2.45 42.15
CA GLN A 85 8.15 3.04 43.35
C GLN A 85 7.52 4.39 43.04
N GLU A 86 8.18 5.23 42.23
CA GLU A 86 7.66 6.54 41.81
C GLU A 86 6.29 6.41 41.07
N ILE A 87 6.14 5.43 40.19
CA ILE A 87 4.87 5.15 39.49
C ILE A 87 3.81 4.73 40.51
N LYS A 88 4.15 3.85 41.47
CA LYS A 88 3.22 3.37 42.51
C LYS A 88 2.75 4.52 43.40
N ASP A 89 3.66 5.39 43.83
CA ASP A 89 3.37 6.55 44.65
C ASP A 89 2.43 7.51 43.92
N ARG A 90 2.67 7.75 42.64
CA ARG A 90 1.80 8.59 41.83
C ARG A 90 0.42 7.95 41.58
N ILE A 91 0.33 6.65 41.37
CA ILE A 91 -0.96 5.93 41.28
C ILE A 91 -1.71 6.04 42.60
N SER A 92 -1.00 5.91 43.75
CA SER A 92 -1.59 6.09 45.07
C SER A 92 -2.15 7.50 45.26
N ALA A 93 -1.44 8.52 44.79
CA ALA A 93 -1.87 9.92 44.81
C ALA A 93 -3.12 10.16 43.92
N LEU A 94 -3.32 9.39 42.86
CA LEU A 94 -4.52 9.44 42.02
C LEU A 94 -5.72 8.69 42.63
N GLY A 95 -5.61 8.10 43.81
CA GLY A 95 -6.67 7.33 44.50
C GLY A 95 -6.44 5.82 44.45
N GLY A 96 -5.24 5.38 44.09
CA GLY A 96 -4.83 3.97 44.08
C GLY A 96 -5.43 3.15 42.92
N TYR A 97 -5.32 1.84 43.03
CA TYR A 97 -5.79 0.92 41.97
C TYR A 97 -7.31 1.02 41.75
N LYS A 98 -8.10 1.41 42.77
CA LYS A 98 -9.53 1.64 42.59
C LYS A 98 -9.88 2.67 41.52
N THR A 99 -9.06 3.70 41.36
CA THR A 99 -9.24 4.70 40.31
C THR A 99 -8.95 4.10 38.94
N ILE A 100 -7.90 3.27 38.81
CA ILE A 100 -7.60 2.55 37.58
C ILE A 100 -8.75 1.57 37.25
N GLN A 101 -9.22 0.81 38.22
CA GLN A 101 -10.35 -0.12 38.04
C GLN A 101 -11.60 0.63 37.56
N HIS A 102 -11.90 1.78 38.14
CA HIS A 102 -13.01 2.62 37.69
C HIS A 102 -12.81 3.07 36.21
N LEU A 103 -11.61 3.43 35.81
CA LEU A 103 -11.32 3.75 34.41
C LEU A 103 -11.53 2.56 33.50
N LEU A 104 -11.16 1.34 33.91
CA LEU A 104 -11.38 0.13 33.13
C LEU A 104 -12.88 -0.18 32.92
N ASP A 105 -13.73 0.24 33.83
CA ASP A 105 -15.18 -0.02 33.81
C ASP A 105 -16.01 1.10 33.16
N VAL A 106 -15.41 2.28 32.87
CA VAL A 106 -16.14 3.48 32.40
C VAL A 106 -16.63 3.36 30.95
N VAL A 107 -15.87 2.70 30.09
CA VAL A 107 -16.18 2.60 28.66
C VAL A 107 -16.25 1.16 28.20
N ASN A 108 -17.16 0.88 27.25
CA ASN A 108 -17.23 -0.41 26.60
C ASN A 108 -16.18 -0.49 25.49
N ALA A 109 -15.36 -1.56 25.49
CA ALA A 109 -14.35 -1.81 24.47
C ALA A 109 -14.91 -1.90 23.04
N GLU A 110 -16.17 -2.27 22.86
CA GLU A 110 -16.84 -2.29 21.56
C GLU A 110 -16.90 -0.91 20.89
N ASN A 111 -16.81 0.16 21.68
CA ASN A 111 -16.80 1.55 21.19
C ASN A 111 -15.39 2.11 21.01
N ALA A 112 -14.35 1.28 21.02
CA ALA A 112 -12.95 1.72 21.00
C ALA A 112 -12.65 2.65 19.81
N ASP A 113 -13.05 2.28 18.61
CA ASP A 113 -12.80 3.07 17.40
C ASP A 113 -13.41 4.47 17.48
N ALA A 114 -14.64 4.59 17.94
CA ALA A 114 -15.32 5.88 18.09
C ALA A 114 -14.65 6.75 19.16
N ILE A 115 -14.25 6.16 20.29
CA ILE A 115 -13.61 6.85 21.40
C ILE A 115 -12.22 7.36 21.00
N LEU A 116 -11.45 6.54 20.29
CA LEU A 116 -10.14 6.92 19.79
C LEU A 116 -10.22 7.95 18.66
N ASP A 117 -11.27 7.87 17.83
CA ASP A 117 -11.55 8.92 16.85
C ASP A 117 -11.87 10.27 17.50
N ASP A 118 -12.60 10.27 18.62
CA ASP A 118 -12.88 11.51 19.38
C ASP A 118 -11.58 12.15 19.92
N LEU A 119 -10.62 11.37 20.41
CA LEU A 119 -9.31 11.87 20.79
C LEU A 119 -8.55 12.44 19.59
N THR A 120 -8.54 11.72 18.49
CA THR A 120 -7.92 12.14 17.24
C THR A 120 -8.54 13.43 16.73
N LYS A 121 -9.86 13.52 16.70
CA LYS A 121 -10.62 14.72 16.31
C LYS A 121 -10.25 15.92 17.20
N SER A 122 -10.24 15.72 18.51
CA SER A 122 -9.86 16.78 19.45
C SER A 122 -8.42 17.27 19.21
N ASN A 123 -7.48 16.36 18.97
CA ASN A 123 -6.10 16.71 18.61
C ASN A 123 -6.01 17.49 17.30
N ILE A 124 -6.78 17.11 16.29
CA ILE A 124 -6.86 17.79 15.00
C ILE A 124 -7.38 19.21 15.18
N LEU A 125 -8.51 19.39 15.90
CA LEU A 125 -9.09 20.72 16.13
C LEU A 125 -8.12 21.65 16.86
N ILE A 126 -7.40 21.16 17.86
CA ILE A 126 -6.38 21.94 18.57
C ILE A 126 -5.22 22.32 17.64
N LYS A 127 -4.75 21.39 16.79
CA LYS A 127 -3.69 21.66 15.81
C LYS A 127 -4.15 22.68 14.76
N LEU A 128 -5.37 22.57 14.27
CA LEU A 128 -5.96 23.53 13.33
C LEU A 128 -6.04 24.92 13.96
N TYR A 129 -6.55 25.03 15.18
CA TYR A 129 -6.61 26.29 15.91
C TYR A 129 -5.22 26.95 16.07
N LYS A 130 -4.24 26.17 16.55
CA LYS A 130 -2.84 26.64 16.69
C LYS A 130 -2.20 27.05 15.37
N SER A 131 -2.67 26.52 14.26
CA SER A 131 -2.21 26.84 12.91
C SER A 131 -2.97 28.04 12.31
N GLY A 132 -3.86 28.69 13.06
CA GLY A 132 -4.59 29.90 12.64
C GLY A 132 -5.85 29.60 11.82
N PHE A 133 -6.33 28.36 11.78
CA PHE A 133 -7.60 28.07 11.12
C PHE A 133 -8.78 28.58 11.94
N ASN A 134 -9.74 29.23 11.26
CA ASN A 134 -10.96 29.68 11.91
C ASN A 134 -11.84 28.49 12.28
N LEU A 135 -12.10 28.31 13.58
CA LEU A 135 -13.00 27.29 14.11
C LEU A 135 -14.30 27.88 14.67
N PHE A 136 -14.30 29.14 15.10
CA PHE A 136 -15.36 29.69 15.93
C PHE A 136 -16.23 30.73 15.24
N ASP A 137 -15.71 31.45 14.25
CA ASP A 137 -16.53 32.37 13.48
C ASP A 137 -17.44 31.61 12.53
N GLU A 138 -18.64 32.19 12.29
CA GLU A 138 -19.60 31.57 11.39
C GLU A 138 -19.12 31.60 9.94
N VAL A 139 -19.25 30.47 9.28
CA VAL A 139 -19.05 30.33 7.83
C VAL A 139 -20.38 30.02 7.16
N THR A 140 -20.55 30.47 5.92
CA THR A 140 -21.73 30.14 5.11
C THR A 140 -21.45 28.79 4.41
N LEU A 141 -22.33 27.83 4.61
CA LEU A 141 -22.32 26.54 3.90
C LEU A 141 -22.97 26.70 2.51
N ASP A 142 -22.76 25.73 1.65
CA ASP A 142 -23.28 25.71 0.27
C ASP A 142 -24.81 25.78 0.21
N ASN A 143 -25.51 25.35 1.25
CA ASN A 143 -26.97 25.48 1.41
C ASN A 143 -27.43 26.84 1.99
N GLY A 144 -26.52 27.81 2.13
CA GLY A 144 -26.80 29.12 2.67
C GLY A 144 -26.87 29.22 4.21
N LYS A 145 -26.79 28.11 4.94
CA LYS A 145 -26.80 28.07 6.41
C LYS A 145 -25.50 28.64 6.96
N ARG A 146 -25.59 29.50 7.99
CA ARG A 146 -24.44 30.03 8.72
C ARG A 146 -24.24 29.21 10.01
N ILE A 147 -23.05 28.71 10.21
CA ILE A 147 -22.65 27.91 11.37
C ILE A 147 -21.14 28.00 11.57
N SER A 148 -20.66 27.99 12.83
CA SER A 148 -19.22 27.90 13.06
C SER A 148 -18.70 26.48 12.78
N PRO A 149 -17.49 26.33 12.23
CA PRO A 149 -16.87 25.02 11.98
C PRO A 149 -16.86 24.15 13.24
N PHE A 150 -16.56 24.72 14.40
CA PHE A 150 -16.57 24.01 15.69
C PHE A 150 -17.91 23.35 16.00
N LYS A 151 -19.04 24.05 15.75
CA LYS A 151 -20.39 23.48 15.93
C LYS A 151 -20.72 22.43 14.87
N LEU A 152 -20.28 22.66 13.64
CA LEU A 152 -20.47 21.71 12.53
C LEU A 152 -19.74 20.39 12.83
N PHE A 153 -18.52 20.44 13.33
CA PHE A 153 -17.67 19.28 13.58
C PHE A 153 -18.07 18.45 14.81
N LYS A 154 -19.05 18.87 15.59
CA LYS A 154 -19.56 18.04 16.70
C LYS A 154 -19.98 16.64 16.24
N ASN A 155 -20.59 16.53 15.06
CA ASN A 155 -21.10 15.29 14.49
C ASN A 155 -20.17 14.67 13.42
N PHE A 156 -18.96 15.21 13.26
CA PHE A 156 -18.00 14.73 12.30
C PHE A 156 -17.00 13.77 12.97
N THR A 157 -16.54 12.80 12.21
CA THR A 157 -15.34 12.02 12.54
C THR A 157 -14.08 12.88 12.34
N SER A 158 -12.97 12.40 12.86
CA SER A 158 -11.66 13.06 12.65
C SER A 158 -11.30 13.22 11.17
N THR A 159 -11.64 12.23 10.36
CA THR A 159 -11.44 12.22 8.91
C THR A 159 -12.31 13.27 8.21
N GLU A 160 -13.61 13.32 8.55
CA GLU A 160 -14.54 14.28 7.94
C GLU A 160 -14.16 15.73 8.23
N VAL A 161 -13.55 16.02 9.39
CA VAL A 161 -13.00 17.34 9.69
C VAL A 161 -11.88 17.72 8.71
N LEU A 162 -10.96 16.81 8.46
CA LEU A 162 -9.86 17.03 7.51
C LEU A 162 -10.36 17.16 6.08
N ASP A 163 -11.29 16.31 5.66
CA ASP A 163 -11.91 16.34 4.33
C ASP A 163 -12.63 17.65 4.07
N TRP A 164 -13.31 18.18 5.09
CA TRP A 164 -14.00 19.47 4.98
C TRP A 164 -13.02 20.62 4.70
N TYR A 165 -11.89 20.69 5.41
CA TYR A 165 -10.88 21.70 5.16
C TYR A 165 -10.17 21.47 3.82
N ASP A 166 -9.91 20.24 3.46
CA ASP A 166 -9.30 19.90 2.16
C ASP A 166 -10.21 20.32 1.00
N ALA A 167 -11.52 20.09 1.11
CA ALA A 167 -12.49 20.57 0.12
C ALA A 167 -12.51 22.09 0.00
N LYS A 168 -12.42 22.80 1.13
CA LYS A 168 -12.35 24.27 1.16
C LYS A 168 -11.06 24.79 0.52
N ILE A 169 -9.91 24.21 0.85
CA ILE A 169 -8.61 24.57 0.28
C ILE A 169 -8.56 24.24 -1.21
N SER A 170 -9.08 23.08 -1.60
CA SER A 170 -9.19 22.68 -3.02
C SER A 170 -10.14 23.59 -3.79
N GLY A 171 -11.20 24.11 -3.14
CA GLY A 171 -12.07 25.13 -3.70
C GLY A 171 -11.35 26.45 -3.97
N LEU A 172 -10.43 26.86 -3.08
CA LEU A 172 -9.61 28.07 -3.26
C LEU A 172 -8.60 27.89 -4.40
N SER A 173 -8.05 26.71 -4.58
CA SER A 173 -7.15 26.41 -5.70
C SER A 173 -7.87 26.49 -7.05
N LYS A 174 -9.18 26.19 -7.11
CA LYS A 174 -10.01 26.41 -8.31
C LYS A 174 -10.22 27.89 -8.65
N VAL A 175 -10.19 28.77 -7.66
CA VAL A 175 -10.30 30.22 -7.88
C VAL A 175 -9.00 30.81 -8.46
N ASN A 176 -7.85 30.26 -8.12
CA ASN A 176 -6.56 30.64 -8.68
C ASN A 176 -6.21 29.95 -10.01
N ASN A 177 -6.81 28.80 -10.27
CA ASN A 177 -6.78 28.15 -11.56
C ASN A 177 -8.01 28.59 -12.35
N ASN A 178 -7.95 29.77 -12.96
CA ASN A 178 -8.74 30.10 -14.15
C ASN A 178 -8.36 29.20 -15.36
N GLN A 179 -7.73 28.10 -15.12
CA GLN A 179 -7.61 26.97 -16.02
C GLN A 179 -8.85 26.11 -15.86
N ILE A 180 -9.92 26.50 -16.55
CA ILE A 180 -10.81 25.50 -17.11
C ILE A 180 -9.94 24.70 -18.05
N ILE A 181 -9.45 23.56 -17.55
CA ILE A 181 -8.52 22.64 -18.24
C ILE A 181 -9.14 22.07 -19.54
N TYR A 182 -10.28 22.59 -20.01
CA TYR A 182 -11.08 22.02 -21.09
C TYR A 182 -11.31 22.97 -22.28
N ASP A 183 -10.73 24.17 -22.26
CA ASP A 183 -10.96 25.18 -23.31
C ASP A 183 -9.68 25.58 -24.08
N GLU A 184 -8.65 24.72 -24.04
CA GLU A 184 -7.51 24.92 -24.93
C GLU A 184 -7.82 24.24 -26.27
N TYR A 185 -7.82 25.04 -27.34
CA TYR A 185 -7.77 24.46 -28.68
C TYR A 185 -6.53 23.58 -28.80
N VAL A 186 -6.67 22.44 -29.50
CA VAL A 186 -5.53 21.54 -29.74
C VAL A 186 -4.42 22.34 -30.44
N ASP A 187 -3.34 22.56 -29.73
CA ASP A 187 -2.15 23.23 -30.24
C ASP A 187 -0.96 22.24 -30.26
N PHE A 188 -0.46 21.96 -31.44
CA PHE A 188 0.75 21.16 -31.64
C PHE A 188 2.01 22.05 -31.68
N GLY A 189 2.03 23.15 -30.90
CA GLY A 189 3.12 24.10 -30.83
C GLY A 189 4.42 23.54 -30.23
N GLU A 190 5.40 24.42 -30.07
CA GLU A 190 6.77 24.07 -29.63
C GLU A 190 6.80 23.32 -28.29
N LYS A 191 5.88 23.65 -27.37
CA LYS A 191 5.80 22.95 -26.08
C LYS A 191 5.40 21.49 -26.26
N PHE A 192 4.37 21.19 -27.06
CA PHE A 192 3.94 19.82 -27.33
C PHE A 192 5.07 19.02 -28.00
N ILE A 193 5.75 19.60 -28.98
CA ILE A 193 6.89 18.95 -29.64
C ILE A 193 8.04 18.73 -28.66
N SER A 194 8.33 19.69 -27.79
CA SER A 194 9.35 19.56 -26.74
C SER A 194 8.98 18.47 -25.74
N ASP A 195 7.72 18.38 -25.30
CA ASP A 195 7.25 17.37 -24.39
C ASP A 195 7.36 15.96 -25.02
N LEU A 196 7.02 15.81 -26.31
CA LEU A 196 7.24 14.56 -27.04
C LEU A 196 8.72 14.19 -27.14
N GLN A 197 9.61 15.15 -27.44
CA GLN A 197 11.04 14.91 -27.54
C GLN A 197 11.67 14.52 -26.19
N ASN A 198 11.17 15.09 -25.12
CA ASN A 198 11.61 14.82 -23.75
C ASN A 198 10.90 13.61 -23.12
N ASN A 199 10.02 12.93 -23.85
CA ASN A 199 9.26 11.78 -23.36
C ASN A 199 8.49 12.07 -22.05
N VAL A 200 7.94 13.27 -21.89
CA VAL A 200 7.27 13.71 -20.63
C VAL A 200 6.14 12.78 -20.25
N ASP A 201 5.37 12.30 -21.22
CA ASP A 201 4.24 11.38 -21.02
C ASP A 201 4.58 9.90 -21.28
N SER A 202 5.87 9.58 -21.48
CA SER A 202 6.30 8.20 -21.73
C SER A 202 6.15 7.34 -20.49
N GLY A 203 5.74 6.10 -20.69
CA GLY A 203 5.71 5.11 -19.62
C GLY A 203 7.12 4.83 -19.08
N VAL A 204 7.22 4.73 -17.75
CA VAL A 204 8.45 4.32 -17.07
C VAL A 204 8.69 2.84 -17.36
N SER A 205 9.82 2.53 -18.00
CA SER A 205 10.18 1.14 -18.29
C SER A 205 10.42 0.37 -16.99
N PHE A 206 10.04 -0.88 -16.97
CA PHE A 206 10.42 -1.84 -15.93
C PHE A 206 11.04 -3.12 -16.54
N ALA A 207 11.63 -2.97 -17.72
CA ALA A 207 12.31 -4.05 -18.45
C ALA A 207 13.51 -4.58 -17.69
N ASP A 208 14.26 -3.70 -17.05
CA ASP A 208 15.45 -4.03 -16.26
C ASP A 208 15.51 -3.22 -14.96
N ALA A 209 16.33 -3.69 -14.03
CA ALA A 209 16.60 -3.06 -12.74
C ALA A 209 18.03 -2.47 -12.68
N GLY A 210 18.49 -1.91 -13.77
CA GLY A 210 19.85 -1.37 -13.89
C GLY A 210 20.90 -2.46 -14.10
N GLU A 211 22.11 -2.20 -13.63
CA GLU A 211 23.24 -3.11 -13.74
C GLU A 211 23.58 -3.75 -12.39
N ASP A 212 24.03 -4.98 -12.42
CA ASP A 212 24.53 -5.69 -11.24
C ASP A 212 25.93 -5.19 -10.83
N ILE A 213 26.52 -5.81 -9.82
CA ILE A 213 27.85 -5.47 -9.33
C ILE A 213 28.96 -5.66 -10.39
N ASN A 214 28.72 -6.47 -11.42
CA ASN A 214 29.65 -6.73 -12.51
C ASN A 214 29.41 -5.84 -13.73
N GLY A 215 28.37 -5.03 -13.73
CA GLY A 215 27.97 -4.18 -14.86
C GLY A 215 27.02 -4.88 -15.86
N ASP A 216 26.51 -6.07 -15.52
CA ASP A 216 25.57 -6.78 -16.37
C ASP A 216 24.13 -6.30 -16.11
N LYS A 217 23.35 -6.12 -17.18
CA LYS A 217 21.93 -5.72 -17.07
C LYS A 217 21.09 -6.76 -16.33
N ILE A 218 20.36 -6.29 -15.33
CA ILE A 218 19.43 -7.12 -14.55
C ILE A 218 18.06 -7.11 -15.21
N SER A 219 17.80 -8.07 -16.10
CA SER A 219 16.49 -8.21 -16.76
C SER A 219 15.37 -8.52 -15.75
N VAL A 220 14.25 -7.79 -15.81
CA VAL A 220 13.05 -7.98 -14.97
C VAL A 220 11.88 -8.41 -15.83
N ALA A 221 11.31 -7.52 -16.62
CA ALA A 221 10.12 -7.76 -17.41
C ALA A 221 10.20 -7.10 -18.80
N PRO A 222 11.17 -7.49 -19.65
CA PRO A 222 11.42 -6.82 -20.93
C PRO A 222 10.25 -6.97 -21.91
N PHE A 223 9.58 -8.13 -21.97
CA PHE A 223 8.47 -8.33 -22.90
C PHE A 223 7.22 -7.58 -22.46
N LEU A 224 6.87 -7.66 -21.17
CA LEU A 224 5.70 -6.95 -20.65
C LEU A 224 5.91 -5.44 -20.75
N SER A 225 7.05 -4.94 -20.29
CA SER A 225 7.38 -3.51 -20.32
C SER A 225 7.34 -2.94 -21.73
N SER A 226 7.92 -3.66 -22.71
CA SER A 226 7.90 -3.27 -24.12
C SER A 226 6.48 -3.29 -24.70
N ASN A 227 5.67 -4.31 -24.35
CA ASN A 227 4.33 -4.45 -24.92
C ASN A 227 3.37 -3.34 -24.45
N ILE A 228 3.41 -2.98 -23.16
CA ILE A 228 2.55 -1.92 -22.61
C ILE A 228 3.19 -0.52 -22.67
N LEU A 229 4.36 -0.40 -23.29
CA LEU A 229 5.18 0.83 -23.38
C LEU A 229 5.49 1.45 -22.00
N GLY A 230 5.74 0.60 -20.99
CA GLY A 230 6.04 1.00 -19.63
C GLY A 230 4.79 1.42 -18.82
N LEU A 231 5.01 1.97 -17.65
CA LEU A 231 3.98 2.44 -16.72
C LEU A 231 3.89 3.97 -16.82
N ALA A 232 2.83 4.47 -17.43
CA ALA A 232 2.67 5.90 -17.63
C ALA A 232 2.17 6.62 -16.36
N PRO A 233 2.68 7.83 -16.04
CA PRO A 233 2.11 8.68 -15.01
C PRO A 233 0.61 8.94 -15.27
N GLY A 234 -0.17 9.08 -14.20
CA GLY A 234 -1.61 9.27 -14.30
C GLY A 234 -2.40 8.00 -14.65
N THR A 235 -1.76 6.81 -14.61
CA THR A 235 -2.41 5.54 -14.95
C THR A 235 -2.37 4.54 -13.80
N LEU A 236 -3.38 3.65 -13.76
CA LEU A 236 -3.47 2.54 -12.84
C LEU A 236 -3.32 1.22 -13.60
N SER A 237 -2.37 0.37 -13.18
CA SER A 237 -2.17 -0.99 -13.70
C SER A 237 -2.57 -2.03 -12.66
N LEU A 238 -3.35 -3.04 -13.07
CA LEU A 238 -3.79 -4.13 -12.21
C LEU A 238 -3.05 -5.42 -12.56
N PHE A 239 -2.56 -6.11 -11.52
CA PHE A 239 -1.92 -7.42 -11.63
C PHE A 239 -2.78 -8.46 -10.92
N GLY A 240 -3.50 -9.26 -11.68
CA GLY A 240 -4.38 -10.32 -11.19
C GLY A 240 -3.69 -11.68 -11.13
N GLY A 241 -4.10 -12.51 -10.18
CA GLY A 241 -3.63 -13.89 -10.09
C GLY A 241 -4.24 -14.64 -8.93
N PHE A 242 -4.28 -15.96 -9.03
CA PHE A 242 -4.73 -16.83 -7.94
C PHE A 242 -3.82 -16.73 -6.72
N SER A 243 -4.30 -17.19 -5.57
CA SER A 243 -3.47 -17.27 -4.38
C SER A 243 -2.22 -18.14 -4.61
N GLY A 244 -1.07 -17.71 -4.09
CA GLY A 244 0.19 -18.46 -4.20
C GLY A 244 0.81 -18.51 -5.61
N VAL A 245 0.31 -17.73 -6.59
CA VAL A 245 0.91 -17.69 -7.94
C VAL A 245 2.22 -16.90 -7.99
N GLY A 246 2.45 -16.02 -7.01
CA GLY A 246 3.66 -15.21 -6.91
C GLY A 246 3.47 -13.73 -7.29
N LYS A 247 2.26 -13.16 -7.11
CA LYS A 247 2.01 -11.72 -7.38
C LYS A 247 3.01 -10.82 -6.67
N THR A 248 3.12 -10.93 -5.35
CA THR A 248 4.08 -10.17 -4.54
C THR A 248 5.53 -10.39 -4.99
N THR A 249 5.89 -11.63 -5.35
CA THR A 249 7.23 -11.93 -5.91
C THR A 249 7.48 -11.20 -7.24
N TYR A 250 6.46 -11.11 -8.11
CA TYR A 250 6.58 -10.36 -9.36
C TYR A 250 6.72 -8.85 -9.07
N MET A 251 5.95 -8.35 -8.11
CA MET A 251 6.04 -6.95 -7.68
C MET A 251 7.43 -6.59 -7.13
N VAL A 252 8.12 -7.50 -6.44
CA VAL A 252 9.52 -7.27 -6.01
C VAL A 252 10.41 -6.89 -7.19
N GLY A 253 10.35 -7.62 -8.30
CA GLY A 253 11.09 -7.27 -9.52
C GLY A 253 10.71 -5.89 -10.08
N VAL A 254 9.40 -5.60 -10.16
CA VAL A 254 8.88 -4.30 -10.62
C VAL A 254 9.34 -3.16 -9.72
N ILE A 255 9.27 -3.33 -8.39
CA ILE A 255 9.78 -2.35 -7.42
C ILE A 255 11.25 -2.07 -7.69
N MET A 256 12.06 -3.12 -7.83
CA MET A 256 13.50 -2.98 -8.07
C MET A 256 13.80 -2.25 -9.39
N ALA A 257 13.06 -2.55 -10.44
CA ALA A 257 13.18 -1.85 -11.72
C ALA A 257 12.85 -0.35 -11.61
N LEU A 258 11.80 0.00 -10.86
CA LEU A 258 11.37 1.39 -10.69
C LEU A 258 12.35 2.20 -9.83
N ILE A 259 12.79 1.65 -8.68
CA ILE A 259 13.74 2.36 -7.81
C ILE A 259 15.13 2.50 -8.44
N SER A 260 15.55 1.55 -9.27
CA SER A 260 16.81 1.63 -10.03
C SER A 260 16.83 2.79 -11.03
N GLN A 261 15.66 3.21 -11.51
CA GLN A 261 15.51 4.39 -12.35
C GLN A 261 15.28 5.69 -11.54
N GLY A 262 15.51 5.64 -10.23
CA GLY A 262 15.38 6.79 -9.34
C GLY A 262 13.97 7.11 -8.90
N LYS A 263 12.96 6.31 -9.26
CA LYS A 263 11.58 6.53 -8.82
C LYS A 263 11.41 6.24 -7.35
N LYS A 264 10.67 7.09 -6.65
CA LYS A 264 10.26 6.86 -5.26
C LYS A 264 9.00 6.02 -5.23
N VAL A 265 9.06 4.85 -4.62
CA VAL A 265 7.99 3.86 -4.59
C VAL A 265 7.43 3.72 -3.17
N LEU A 266 6.11 3.90 -3.04
CA LEU A 266 5.34 3.60 -1.83
C LEU A 266 4.62 2.26 -2.03
N VAL A 267 4.80 1.32 -1.10
CA VAL A 267 4.06 0.05 -1.07
C VAL A 267 3.13 0.04 0.14
N LEU A 268 1.85 -0.19 -0.11
CA LEU A 268 0.84 -0.49 0.90
C LEU A 268 0.64 -2.00 0.91
N GLU A 269 1.03 -2.65 1.99
CA GLU A 269 1.05 -4.11 2.14
C GLU A 269 0.03 -4.55 3.17
N ASN A 270 -0.94 -5.38 2.77
CA ASN A 270 -1.99 -5.88 3.68
C ASN A 270 -2.16 -7.42 3.66
N GLU A 271 -1.34 -8.15 2.90
CA GLU A 271 -1.42 -9.62 2.80
C GLU A 271 -0.32 -10.32 3.62
N ILE A 272 0.88 -9.77 3.59
CA ILE A 272 2.02 -10.31 4.32
C ILE A 272 2.59 -9.28 5.29
N MET A 273 3.28 -9.75 6.32
CA MET A 273 3.98 -8.84 7.22
C MET A 273 5.05 -8.04 6.46
N LYS A 274 5.14 -6.76 6.70
CA LYS A 274 6.11 -5.83 6.10
C LYS A 274 7.56 -6.37 6.13
N ASN A 275 7.95 -7.03 7.24
CA ASN A 275 9.28 -7.64 7.37
C ASN A 275 9.50 -8.82 6.41
N LYS A 276 8.43 -9.55 6.03
CA LYS A 276 8.52 -10.59 5.00
C LYS A 276 8.75 -10.01 3.61
N LEU A 277 8.09 -8.88 3.30
CA LEU A 277 8.36 -8.16 2.06
C LEU A 277 9.80 -7.63 2.02
N TYR A 278 10.29 -7.08 3.12
CA TYR A 278 11.71 -6.65 3.22
C TYR A 278 12.66 -7.81 2.96
N LEU A 279 12.39 -8.98 3.54
CA LEU A 279 13.20 -10.18 3.32
C LEU A 279 13.18 -10.62 1.85
N MET A 280 12.02 -10.54 1.17
CA MET A 280 11.90 -10.87 -0.24
C MET A 280 12.71 -9.92 -1.12
N ILE A 281 12.61 -8.62 -0.86
CA ILE A 281 13.36 -7.58 -1.58
C ILE A 281 14.87 -7.78 -1.35
N PHE A 282 15.28 -8.02 -0.13
CA PHE A 282 16.68 -8.21 0.21
C PHE A 282 17.26 -9.51 -0.38
N SER A 283 16.49 -10.61 -0.40
CA SER A 283 16.87 -11.86 -1.07
C SER A 283 17.05 -11.65 -2.58
N TRP A 284 16.11 -10.92 -3.21
CA TRP A 284 16.22 -10.54 -4.60
C TRP A 284 17.48 -9.70 -4.87
N PHE A 285 17.73 -8.69 -4.03
CA PHE A 285 18.88 -7.80 -4.15
C PHE A 285 20.20 -8.56 -4.06
N ILE A 286 20.37 -9.43 -3.06
CA ILE A 286 21.58 -10.25 -2.90
C ILE A 286 21.78 -11.17 -4.12
N SER A 287 20.71 -11.82 -4.59
CA SER A 287 20.83 -12.79 -5.68
C SER A 287 21.01 -12.14 -7.06
N ARG A 288 20.29 -11.05 -7.34
CA ARG A 288 20.25 -10.44 -8.68
C ARG A 288 21.23 -9.30 -8.84
N TYR A 289 21.37 -8.45 -7.81
CA TYR A 289 22.26 -7.31 -7.84
C TYR A 289 23.69 -7.67 -7.40
N MET A 290 23.84 -8.43 -6.31
CA MET A 290 25.15 -8.87 -5.82
C MET A 290 25.66 -10.15 -6.52
N GLY A 291 24.82 -10.82 -7.31
CA GLY A 291 25.18 -12.08 -7.98
C GLY A 291 25.37 -13.29 -7.06
N TYR A 292 25.00 -13.18 -5.77
CA TYR A 292 25.27 -14.23 -4.77
C TYR A 292 24.06 -15.13 -4.55
N GLN A 293 24.14 -16.37 -5.08
CA GLN A 293 23.03 -17.33 -5.10
C GLN A 293 22.95 -18.25 -3.87
N LYS A 294 23.92 -18.20 -2.94
CA LYS A 294 23.97 -19.12 -1.78
C LYS A 294 23.13 -18.62 -0.58
N LEU A 295 22.46 -17.47 -0.69
CA LEU A 295 21.60 -16.91 0.34
C LEU A 295 20.13 -16.82 -0.14
N PRO A 296 19.44 -17.97 -0.32
CA PRO A 296 18.02 -17.98 -0.64
C PRO A 296 17.21 -17.39 0.53
N LYS A 297 15.98 -16.93 0.25
CA LYS A 297 15.08 -16.32 1.24
C LYS A 297 14.97 -17.16 2.52
N LYS A 298 14.80 -18.48 2.40
CA LYS A 298 14.70 -19.39 3.56
C LYS A 298 15.96 -19.38 4.43
N LYS A 299 17.14 -19.27 3.82
CA LYS A 299 18.40 -19.17 4.54
C LYS A 299 18.52 -17.82 5.26
N LEU A 300 18.14 -16.72 4.60
CA LEU A 300 18.07 -15.40 5.25
C LEU A 300 17.09 -15.39 6.42
N GLU A 301 15.93 -16.02 6.27
CA GLU A 301 14.91 -16.14 7.33
C GLU A 301 15.39 -16.96 8.54
N SER A 302 16.32 -17.92 8.34
CA SER A 302 16.83 -18.77 9.42
C SER A 302 17.70 -18.03 10.44
N GLY A 303 18.28 -16.88 10.08
CA GLY A 303 19.22 -16.14 10.93
C GLY A 303 20.57 -16.86 11.17
N VAL A 304 20.79 -18.03 10.57
CA VAL A 304 22.02 -18.83 10.75
C VAL A 304 22.91 -18.68 9.55
N TYR A 305 24.03 -17.98 9.68
CA TYR A 305 24.93 -17.62 8.60
C TYR A 305 26.37 -18.04 8.89
N THR A 306 27.10 -18.42 7.85
CA THR A 306 28.56 -18.53 7.89
C THR A 306 29.20 -17.13 7.94
N ASP A 307 30.48 -17.05 8.23
CA ASP A 307 31.18 -15.76 8.27
C ASP A 307 31.31 -15.13 6.87
N GLU A 308 31.38 -15.93 5.81
CA GLU A 308 31.30 -15.46 4.42
C GLU A 308 29.93 -14.84 4.13
N GLU A 309 28.84 -15.55 4.48
CA GLU A 309 27.46 -15.07 4.29
C GLU A 309 27.18 -13.79 5.06
N LYS A 310 27.70 -13.66 6.30
CA LYS A 310 27.60 -12.42 7.08
C LYS A 310 28.27 -11.23 6.38
N LYS A 311 29.45 -11.44 5.78
CA LYS A 311 30.15 -10.39 5.02
C LYS A 311 29.31 -9.93 3.82
N ILE A 312 28.70 -10.88 3.09
CA ILE A 312 27.81 -10.57 1.96
C ILE A 312 26.58 -9.78 2.43
N ILE A 313 25.96 -10.17 3.54
CA ILE A 313 24.79 -9.47 4.11
C ILE A 313 25.15 -8.02 4.49
N VAL A 314 26.28 -7.80 5.14
CA VAL A 314 26.76 -6.47 5.54
C VAL A 314 27.07 -5.61 4.30
N GLU A 315 27.73 -6.17 3.29
CA GLU A 315 28.01 -5.46 2.05
C GLU A 315 26.71 -5.13 1.29
N ALA A 316 25.76 -6.07 1.24
CA ALA A 316 24.44 -5.83 0.64
C ALA A 316 23.68 -4.70 1.35
N GLU A 317 23.71 -4.65 2.68
CA GLU A 317 23.10 -3.56 3.46
C GLU A 317 23.73 -2.21 3.13
N LYS A 318 25.05 -2.16 3.03
CA LYS A 318 25.79 -0.95 2.66
C LYS A 318 25.40 -0.47 1.27
N GLN A 319 25.46 -1.35 0.27
CA GLN A 319 25.08 -1.05 -1.13
C GLN A 319 23.62 -0.61 -1.24
N TRP A 320 22.71 -1.24 -0.48
CA TRP A 320 21.32 -0.83 -0.41
C TRP A 320 21.15 0.60 0.12
N LYS A 321 21.82 0.92 1.23
CA LYS A 321 21.76 2.26 1.83
C LYS A 321 22.27 3.34 0.89
N GLU A 322 23.36 3.06 0.18
CA GLU A 322 23.95 4.01 -0.74
C GLU A 322 23.07 4.29 -1.96
N LYS A 323 22.35 3.28 -2.47
CA LYS A 323 21.61 3.38 -3.73
C LYS A 323 20.11 3.63 -3.58
N PHE A 324 19.46 3.03 -2.57
CA PHE A 324 18.00 2.89 -2.53
C PHE A 324 17.34 3.31 -1.22
N ALA A 325 18.09 3.77 -0.20
CA ALA A 325 17.54 4.03 1.14
C ALA A 325 16.36 5.00 1.16
N ASP A 326 16.35 5.99 0.28
CA ASP A 326 15.32 7.04 0.17
C ASP A 326 14.27 6.76 -0.92
N LYS A 327 14.38 5.63 -1.66
CA LYS A 327 13.54 5.33 -2.83
C LYS A 327 12.33 4.46 -2.50
N LEU A 328 12.36 3.69 -1.43
CA LEU A 328 11.31 2.73 -1.10
C LEU A 328 10.77 2.95 0.31
N ARG A 329 9.44 3.07 0.41
CA ARG A 329 8.72 3.02 1.69
C ARG A 329 7.67 1.93 1.64
N VAL A 330 7.60 1.11 2.69
CA VAL A 330 6.57 0.10 2.87
C VAL A 330 5.75 0.44 4.10
N VAL A 331 4.44 0.49 3.93
CA VAL A 331 3.46 0.68 5.00
C VAL A 331 2.66 -0.61 5.12
N GLY A 332 2.78 -1.30 6.26
CA GLY A 332 1.93 -2.44 6.59
C GLY A 332 0.56 -1.94 7.04
N LEU A 333 -0.50 -2.49 6.47
CA LEU A 333 -1.88 -2.21 6.87
C LEU A 333 -2.42 -3.44 7.59
N SER A 334 -3.10 -3.23 8.72
CA SER A 334 -3.73 -4.31 9.50
C SER A 334 -4.98 -4.87 8.82
N SER A 335 -5.65 -4.06 8.01
CA SER A 335 -6.87 -4.43 7.29
C SER A 335 -6.94 -3.75 5.92
N ALA A 336 -7.77 -4.29 5.02
CA ALA A 336 -8.12 -3.63 3.78
C ALA A 336 -9.05 -2.44 4.09
N ASN A 337 -8.53 -1.22 3.96
CA ASN A 337 -9.28 0.03 4.12
C ASN A 337 -8.92 0.99 2.98
N SER A 338 -9.85 1.18 2.06
CA SER A 338 -9.63 2.00 0.86
C SER A 338 -9.43 3.48 1.21
N LYS A 339 -10.20 4.02 2.15
CA LYS A 339 -10.07 5.42 2.58
C LYS A 339 -8.71 5.68 3.23
N LEU A 340 -8.27 4.79 4.13
CA LEU A 340 -6.96 4.89 4.76
C LEU A 340 -5.84 4.79 3.72
N SER A 341 -5.94 3.86 2.78
CA SER A 341 -4.98 3.71 1.68
C SER A 341 -4.90 4.97 0.84
N SER A 342 -6.03 5.55 0.45
CA SER A 342 -6.11 6.80 -0.32
C SER A 342 -5.49 7.98 0.43
N GLN A 343 -5.71 8.10 1.73
CA GLN A 343 -5.10 9.14 2.57
C GLN A 343 -3.58 8.98 2.68
N ILE A 344 -3.09 7.74 2.88
CA ILE A 344 -1.65 7.47 2.95
C ILE A 344 -0.98 7.81 1.61
N ILE A 345 -1.58 7.40 0.49
CA ILE A 345 -1.08 7.71 -0.86
C ILE A 345 -1.02 9.23 -1.06
N LYS A 346 -2.13 9.95 -0.84
CA LYS A 346 -2.20 11.39 -0.95
C LYS A 346 -1.11 12.09 -0.12
N ASN A 347 -1.00 11.74 1.16
CA ASN A 347 -0.01 12.35 2.05
C ASN A 347 1.43 12.04 1.63
N SER A 348 1.68 10.84 1.16
CA SER A 348 3.02 10.41 0.73
C SER A 348 3.44 11.11 -0.56
N VAL A 349 2.55 11.26 -1.52
CA VAL A 349 2.80 12.00 -2.75
C VAL A 349 3.06 13.47 -2.45
N LEU A 350 2.16 14.14 -1.71
CA LEU A 350 2.25 15.57 -1.45
C LEU A 350 3.42 15.97 -0.55
N ARG A 351 3.75 15.15 0.46
CA ARG A 351 4.77 15.50 1.47
C ARG A 351 6.15 14.91 1.19
N SER A 352 6.20 13.79 0.49
CA SER A 352 7.45 13.04 0.28
C SER A 352 7.81 12.84 -1.19
N GLY A 353 6.95 13.30 -2.11
CA GLY A 353 7.22 13.27 -3.55
C GLY A 353 7.37 11.84 -4.08
N PHE A 354 6.46 10.91 -3.70
CA PHE A 354 6.44 9.57 -4.29
C PHE A 354 5.91 9.61 -5.72
N ASP A 355 6.61 8.94 -6.63
CA ASP A 355 6.25 8.82 -8.05
C ASP A 355 5.30 7.67 -8.33
N VAL A 356 5.37 6.62 -7.48
CA VAL A 356 4.66 5.37 -7.66
C VAL A 356 4.04 4.92 -6.35
N PHE A 357 2.80 4.44 -6.38
CA PHE A 357 2.24 3.66 -5.29
C PHE A 357 1.85 2.25 -5.75
N ILE A 358 2.01 1.27 -4.86
CA ILE A 358 1.64 -0.12 -5.06
C ILE A 358 0.74 -0.55 -3.90
N VAL A 359 -0.42 -1.14 -4.20
CA VAL A 359 -1.32 -1.74 -3.21
C VAL A 359 -1.28 -3.25 -3.37
N ASP A 360 -0.71 -3.97 -2.43
CA ASP A 360 -0.57 -5.44 -2.44
C ASP A 360 -1.18 -6.06 -1.16
N THR A 361 -2.34 -6.65 -1.22
CA THR A 361 -3.27 -6.92 -2.31
C THR A 361 -4.50 -6.02 -2.16
N PHE A 362 -5.07 -5.56 -3.27
CA PHE A 362 -6.33 -4.84 -3.24
C PHE A 362 -7.46 -5.82 -2.94
N LYS A 363 -8.16 -5.59 -1.83
CA LYS A 363 -9.31 -6.38 -1.34
C LYS A 363 -10.48 -5.45 -1.11
N LEU A 364 -11.67 -6.02 -0.94
CA LEU A 364 -12.82 -5.27 -0.41
C LEU A 364 -12.53 -4.85 1.02
N ASP A 365 -13.04 -3.70 1.42
CA ASP A 365 -12.99 -3.25 2.81
C ASP A 365 -13.69 -4.27 3.71
N ASP A 366 -13.07 -4.62 4.83
CA ASP A 366 -13.63 -5.57 5.80
C ASP A 366 -14.94 -5.06 6.42
N SER A 367 -15.15 -3.74 6.39
CA SER A 367 -16.36 -3.04 6.85
C SER A 367 -17.41 -2.79 5.76
N ALA A 368 -17.22 -3.28 4.54
CA ALA A 368 -18.15 -3.05 3.44
C ALA A 368 -19.51 -3.71 3.72
N ASP A 369 -20.56 -2.91 3.76
CA ASP A 369 -21.93 -3.37 3.99
C ASP A 369 -22.34 -4.38 2.89
N ILE A 370 -22.60 -5.62 3.30
CA ILE A 370 -22.80 -6.78 2.39
C ILE A 370 -24.10 -6.64 1.56
N ASN A 371 -24.93 -5.65 1.84
CA ASN A 371 -26.20 -5.38 1.15
C ASN A 371 -26.04 -4.66 -0.20
N GLY A 372 -24.85 -4.11 -0.50
CA GLY A 372 -24.53 -3.56 -1.82
C GLY A 372 -23.94 -4.62 -2.75
N ALA A 373 -24.05 -4.44 -4.06
CA ALA A 373 -23.37 -5.29 -5.03
C ALA A 373 -21.85 -5.16 -4.81
N LEU A 374 -21.20 -6.15 -4.19
CA LEU A 374 -19.77 -6.21 -3.85
C LEU A 374 -18.85 -5.71 -5.00
N TRP A 375 -19.25 -6.01 -6.24
CA TRP A 375 -18.54 -5.56 -7.44
C TRP A 375 -18.55 -4.03 -7.61
N GLN A 376 -19.65 -3.36 -7.20
CA GLN A 376 -19.76 -1.91 -7.31
C GLN A 376 -18.83 -1.21 -6.32
N VAL A 377 -18.74 -1.71 -5.10
CA VAL A 377 -17.81 -1.21 -4.08
C VAL A 377 -16.38 -1.37 -4.57
N MET A 378 -16.03 -2.53 -5.10
CA MET A 378 -14.69 -2.78 -5.62
C MET A 378 -14.35 -1.89 -6.82
N LYS A 379 -15.31 -1.68 -7.73
CA LYS A 379 -15.16 -0.76 -8.86
C LYS A 379 -14.95 0.68 -8.39
N ASN A 380 -15.73 1.14 -7.41
CA ASN A 380 -15.62 2.49 -6.85
C ASN A 380 -14.25 2.71 -6.20
N ASN A 381 -13.80 1.77 -5.38
CA ASN A 381 -12.51 1.86 -4.71
C ASN A 381 -11.33 1.87 -5.70
N ILE A 382 -11.41 1.08 -6.78
CA ILE A 382 -10.39 1.12 -7.86
C ILE A 382 -10.47 2.43 -8.64
N SER A 383 -11.68 2.95 -8.89
CA SER A 383 -11.86 4.26 -9.53
C SER A 383 -11.28 5.40 -8.68
N GLU A 384 -11.35 5.29 -7.37
CA GLU A 384 -10.70 6.23 -6.44
C GLU A 384 -9.17 6.20 -6.61
N LEU A 385 -8.56 5.00 -6.62
CA LEU A 385 -7.12 4.85 -6.86
C LEU A 385 -6.70 5.42 -8.24
N GLU A 386 -7.48 5.14 -9.29
CA GLU A 386 -7.24 5.73 -10.61
C GLU A 386 -7.39 7.26 -10.59
N GLY A 387 -8.38 7.77 -9.86
CA GLY A 387 -8.55 9.21 -9.63
C GLY A 387 -7.32 9.86 -8.98
N LEU A 388 -6.69 9.18 -8.01
CA LEU A 388 -5.46 9.65 -7.39
C LEU A 388 -4.29 9.69 -8.38
N THR A 389 -4.15 8.67 -9.25
CA THR A 389 -3.08 8.69 -10.27
C THR A 389 -3.20 9.88 -11.19
N LYS A 390 -4.41 10.15 -11.70
CA LYS A 390 -4.68 11.28 -12.61
C LYS A 390 -4.49 12.62 -11.92
N LYS A 391 -5.01 12.76 -10.68
CA LYS A 391 -4.95 14.01 -9.93
C LYS A 391 -3.52 14.45 -9.62
N TYR A 392 -2.65 13.50 -9.32
CA TYR A 392 -1.28 13.77 -8.87
C TYR A 392 -0.20 13.45 -9.90
N GLY A 393 -0.57 12.94 -11.08
CA GLY A 393 0.39 12.57 -12.12
C GLY A 393 1.33 11.42 -11.70
N VAL A 394 0.87 10.52 -10.82
CA VAL A 394 1.67 9.40 -10.29
C VAL A 394 1.29 8.08 -10.94
N ILE A 395 2.15 7.08 -10.85
CA ILE A 395 1.89 5.73 -11.32
C ILE A 395 1.20 4.94 -10.20
N GLY A 396 0.07 4.30 -10.52
CA GLY A 396 -0.62 3.38 -9.62
C GLY A 396 -0.47 1.94 -10.07
N ILE A 397 -0.20 1.05 -9.12
CA ILE A 397 -0.22 -0.40 -9.32
C ILE A 397 -1.06 -1.01 -8.20
N ALA A 398 -1.93 -1.97 -8.53
CA ALA A 398 -2.61 -2.75 -7.51
C ALA A 398 -2.62 -4.23 -7.91
N THR A 399 -2.40 -5.12 -6.93
CA THR A 399 -2.58 -6.55 -7.16
C THR A 399 -4.00 -6.95 -6.76
N VAL A 400 -4.60 -7.87 -7.52
CA VAL A 400 -5.95 -8.39 -7.26
C VAL A 400 -5.94 -9.91 -7.25
N GLN A 401 -6.81 -10.50 -6.44
CA GLN A 401 -6.95 -11.94 -6.36
C GLN A 401 -8.05 -12.43 -7.30
N LEU A 402 -7.77 -13.46 -8.09
CA LEU A 402 -8.74 -14.13 -8.94
C LEU A 402 -9.57 -15.14 -8.17
N THR A 403 -10.80 -15.39 -8.62
CA THR A 403 -11.70 -16.37 -7.99
C THR A 403 -11.27 -17.80 -8.30
N ASN A 404 -11.44 -18.71 -7.34
CA ASN A 404 -11.02 -20.11 -7.48
C ASN A 404 -11.82 -20.92 -8.51
N ASN A 405 -12.95 -20.41 -8.98
CA ASN A 405 -13.79 -21.10 -9.97
C ASN A 405 -13.06 -21.31 -11.31
N ASP A 406 -12.06 -20.49 -11.61
CA ASP A 406 -11.31 -20.50 -12.87
C ASP A 406 -9.92 -21.17 -12.77
N LEU A 407 -9.64 -21.89 -11.68
CA LEU A 407 -8.33 -22.53 -11.46
C LEU A 407 -7.90 -23.47 -12.60
N LYS A 408 -8.86 -24.13 -13.24
CA LYS A 408 -8.60 -25.06 -14.36
C LYS A 408 -8.44 -24.35 -15.72
N ARG A 409 -8.78 -23.08 -15.80
CA ARG A 409 -8.73 -22.31 -17.04
C ARG A 409 -7.28 -21.94 -17.36
N LEU A 410 -6.76 -22.39 -18.49
CA LEU A 410 -5.39 -22.11 -18.90
C LEU A 410 -5.24 -20.66 -19.39
N TRP A 411 -6.12 -20.19 -20.26
CA TRP A 411 -6.10 -18.80 -20.75
C TRP A 411 -6.91 -17.90 -19.83
N LEU A 412 -6.25 -16.91 -19.24
CA LEU A 412 -6.90 -15.97 -18.34
C LEU A 412 -7.30 -14.69 -19.09
N ASP A 413 -8.45 -14.19 -18.77
CA ASP A 413 -8.99 -12.89 -19.17
C ASP A 413 -9.79 -12.26 -18.00
N SER A 414 -10.35 -11.08 -18.21
CA SER A 414 -11.12 -10.35 -17.20
C SER A 414 -12.34 -11.11 -16.65
N SER A 415 -12.81 -12.15 -17.34
CA SER A 415 -13.90 -12.98 -16.80
C SER A 415 -13.50 -13.73 -15.53
N CYS A 416 -12.18 -13.94 -15.31
CA CYS A 416 -11.63 -14.58 -14.11
C CYS A 416 -11.67 -13.65 -12.87
N LEU A 417 -12.02 -12.38 -13.02
CA LEU A 417 -12.29 -11.45 -11.91
C LEU A 417 -13.67 -11.69 -11.28
N GLY A 418 -14.39 -12.70 -11.71
CA GLY A 418 -15.72 -13.06 -11.21
C GLY A 418 -16.75 -11.94 -11.45
N THR A 419 -17.44 -11.51 -10.40
CA THR A 419 -18.44 -10.43 -10.48
C THR A 419 -17.82 -9.06 -10.76
N SER A 420 -16.51 -8.92 -10.65
CA SER A 420 -15.78 -7.64 -10.75
C SER A 420 -15.26 -7.32 -12.16
N LYS A 421 -15.89 -7.86 -13.23
CA LYS A 421 -15.48 -7.62 -14.63
C LYS A 421 -15.36 -6.15 -15.01
N GLY A 422 -16.20 -5.28 -14.43
CA GLY A 422 -16.17 -3.83 -14.66
C GLY A 422 -14.89 -3.13 -14.22
N ILE A 423 -14.01 -3.81 -13.47
CA ILE A 423 -12.70 -3.28 -13.06
C ILE A 423 -11.79 -3.06 -14.29
N LYS A 424 -11.90 -3.92 -15.30
CA LYS A 424 -11.17 -3.77 -16.57
C LYS A 424 -11.43 -2.41 -17.23
N GLU A 425 -12.62 -1.84 -17.07
CA GLU A 425 -12.97 -0.55 -17.66
C GLU A 425 -12.15 0.60 -17.07
N VAL A 426 -11.89 0.52 -15.77
CA VAL A 426 -11.23 1.58 -14.99
C VAL A 426 -9.71 1.59 -15.20
N CYS A 427 -9.05 0.43 -15.11
CA CYS A 427 -7.59 0.37 -15.21
C CYS A 427 -7.06 0.64 -16.64
N SER A 428 -5.82 1.09 -16.73
CA SER A 428 -5.12 1.25 -18.02
C SER A 428 -4.56 -0.07 -18.53
N ASN A 429 -4.01 -0.88 -17.64
CA ASN A 429 -3.47 -2.18 -17.95
C ASN A 429 -4.06 -3.23 -16.99
N LEU A 430 -4.40 -4.41 -17.51
CA LEU A 430 -4.79 -5.58 -16.75
C LEU A 430 -3.90 -6.75 -17.14
N ILE A 431 -3.05 -7.15 -16.22
CA ILE A 431 -2.07 -8.21 -16.36
C ILE A 431 -2.48 -9.37 -15.45
N LEU A 432 -2.53 -10.58 -15.98
CA LEU A 432 -2.99 -11.76 -15.26
C LEU A 432 -1.88 -12.81 -15.21
N LEU A 433 -1.63 -13.36 -14.03
CA LEU A 433 -0.57 -14.32 -13.77
C LEU A 433 -1.17 -15.68 -13.36
N ARG A 434 -0.71 -16.76 -14.01
CA ARG A 434 -1.14 -18.12 -13.77
C ARG A 434 0.04 -19.06 -13.50
N LYS A 435 -0.14 -19.98 -12.56
CA LYS A 435 0.76 -21.11 -12.37
C LYS A 435 0.51 -22.16 -13.47
N LEU A 436 1.56 -22.62 -14.10
CA LEU A 436 1.50 -23.85 -14.90
C LEU A 436 1.63 -25.06 -13.98
N GLY A 437 0.75 -26.03 -14.10
CA GLY A 437 0.72 -27.25 -13.30
C GLY A 437 1.48 -28.37 -14.00
N GLY A 438 2.66 -28.71 -13.48
CA GLY A 438 3.44 -29.88 -13.87
C GLY A 438 3.90 -29.94 -15.34
N ASP A 439 4.61 -31.00 -15.68
CA ASP A 439 5.16 -31.26 -17.01
C ASP A 439 4.10 -31.41 -18.12
N LEU A 440 2.89 -31.77 -17.73
CA LEU A 440 1.79 -32.11 -18.62
C LEU A 440 1.17 -30.86 -19.30
N GLU A 441 1.15 -29.72 -18.64
CA GLU A 441 0.63 -28.47 -19.23
C GLU A 441 1.64 -27.79 -20.17
N LEU A 442 2.92 -28.05 -19.97
CA LEU A 442 3.98 -27.55 -20.85
C LEU A 442 4.20 -28.42 -22.07
N ILE A 443 4.06 -29.73 -21.95
CA ILE A 443 4.59 -30.68 -22.94
C ILE A 443 3.52 -31.54 -23.60
N ASN A 444 2.55 -32.17 -22.94
CA ASN A 444 1.74 -33.19 -23.64
C ASN A 444 0.45 -33.71 -22.97
N GLY A 445 -0.09 -33.17 -21.94
CA GLY A 445 -1.07 -33.97 -21.18
C GLY A 445 -2.46 -33.39 -20.98
N SER A 446 -2.69 -32.12 -21.28
CA SER A 446 -4.00 -31.49 -21.19
C SER A 446 -4.56 -31.19 -22.58
N ASP A 447 -5.89 -31.06 -22.72
CA ASP A 447 -6.51 -30.62 -23.96
C ASP A 447 -6.08 -29.24 -24.42
N ILE A 448 -5.42 -28.48 -23.51
CA ILE A 448 -4.85 -27.17 -23.79
C ILE A 448 -3.46 -27.13 -23.17
N TYR A 449 -2.44 -26.87 -23.94
CA TYR A 449 -1.07 -26.72 -23.50
C TYR A 449 -0.45 -25.43 -24.03
N CYS A 450 0.58 -24.91 -23.33
CA CYS A 450 1.36 -23.78 -23.80
C CYS A 450 2.43 -24.27 -24.79
N ARG A 451 2.49 -23.65 -25.96
CA ARG A 451 3.58 -23.83 -26.92
C ARG A 451 4.56 -22.67 -26.77
N PRO A 452 5.71 -22.88 -26.11
CA PRO A 452 6.73 -21.85 -25.97
C PRO A 452 7.47 -21.60 -27.28
N PHE A 453 7.80 -20.33 -27.55
CA PHE A 453 8.60 -19.94 -28.70
C PHE A 453 9.39 -18.64 -28.43
N ARG A 454 10.43 -18.42 -29.22
CA ARG A 454 11.17 -17.15 -29.27
C ARG A 454 11.03 -16.54 -30.66
N SER A 455 10.92 -15.23 -30.72
CA SER A 455 11.00 -14.51 -32.00
C SER A 455 12.46 -14.36 -32.42
N LYS A 456 12.81 -14.80 -33.62
CA LYS A 456 14.16 -14.70 -34.19
C LYS A 456 14.05 -14.20 -35.63
N LYS A 457 15.03 -13.43 -36.08
CA LYS A 457 15.11 -13.08 -37.52
C LYS A 457 15.77 -14.22 -38.28
N ASN A 458 15.16 -14.61 -39.41
CA ASN A 458 15.78 -15.53 -40.36
C ASN A 458 16.88 -14.82 -41.17
N GLU A 459 17.53 -15.54 -42.06
CA GLU A 459 18.60 -14.99 -42.92
C GLU A 459 18.11 -13.91 -43.89
N GLN A 460 16.81 -13.89 -44.20
CA GLN A 460 16.15 -12.89 -45.04
C GLN A 460 15.70 -11.64 -44.24
N GLY A 461 15.86 -11.65 -42.91
CA GLY A 461 15.47 -10.54 -42.02
C GLY A 461 14.03 -10.61 -41.51
N ASP A 462 13.24 -11.64 -41.89
CA ASP A 462 11.87 -11.82 -41.45
C ASP A 462 11.84 -12.40 -40.04
N TRP A 463 10.84 -11.98 -39.25
CA TRP A 463 10.61 -12.53 -37.93
C TRP A 463 9.93 -13.91 -38.01
N ILE A 464 10.60 -14.93 -37.49
CA ILE A 464 10.08 -16.29 -37.37
C ILE A 464 9.93 -16.71 -35.91
N GLU A 465 9.01 -17.61 -35.63
CA GLU A 465 8.83 -18.26 -34.34
C GLU A 465 9.72 -19.52 -34.26
N GLU A 466 10.74 -19.48 -33.43
CA GLU A 466 11.59 -20.64 -33.12
C GLU A 466 11.04 -21.32 -31.86
N PRO A 467 10.72 -22.62 -31.88
CA PRO A 467 10.27 -23.33 -30.68
C PRO A 467 11.27 -23.18 -29.54
N TYR A 468 10.78 -22.94 -28.35
CA TYR A 468 11.59 -22.87 -27.13
C TYR A 468 11.34 -24.11 -26.28
N ASP A 469 12.39 -24.86 -25.99
CA ASP A 469 12.32 -26.05 -25.15
C ASP A 469 12.44 -25.64 -23.68
N ALA A 470 11.30 -25.61 -22.98
CA ALA A 470 11.22 -25.21 -21.60
C ALA A 470 11.61 -26.39 -20.68
N ASP A 471 12.64 -26.20 -19.87
CA ASP A 471 13.12 -27.21 -18.91
C ASP A 471 12.01 -27.62 -17.93
N PRO A 472 11.53 -28.86 -17.95
CA PRO A 472 10.43 -29.33 -17.12
C PRO A 472 10.79 -29.41 -15.61
N SER A 473 12.07 -29.39 -15.27
CA SER A 473 12.52 -29.36 -13.86
C SER A 473 12.30 -28.00 -13.19
N LYS A 474 12.06 -26.95 -13.96
CA LYS A 474 11.85 -25.58 -13.49
C LYS A 474 10.38 -25.29 -13.21
N VAL A 475 10.14 -24.30 -12.37
CA VAL A 475 8.79 -23.86 -12.04
C VAL A 475 8.40 -22.74 -12.99
N TRP A 476 7.30 -22.93 -13.70
CA TRP A 476 6.84 -22.02 -14.74
C TRP A 476 5.56 -21.30 -14.38
N ARG A 477 5.40 -20.09 -14.91
CA ARG A 477 4.19 -19.27 -14.87
C ARG A 477 3.91 -18.72 -16.26
N VAL A 478 2.65 -18.39 -16.51
CA VAL A 478 2.24 -17.68 -17.72
C VAL A 478 1.61 -16.35 -17.32
N LEU A 479 2.02 -15.30 -18.02
CA LEU A 479 1.49 -13.96 -17.87
C LEU A 479 0.70 -13.59 -19.12
N PHE A 480 -0.51 -13.10 -18.92
CA PHE A 480 -1.43 -12.63 -19.94
C PHE A 480 -1.62 -11.13 -19.81
N ILE A 481 -1.72 -10.43 -20.91
CA ILE A 481 -2.14 -9.03 -20.97
C ILE A 481 -3.59 -9.03 -21.44
N ASP A 482 -4.54 -8.84 -20.53
CA ASP A 482 -5.97 -8.81 -20.90
C ASP A 482 -6.42 -7.42 -21.34
N LYS A 483 -5.68 -6.36 -20.93
CA LYS A 483 -5.86 -5.00 -21.39
C LYS A 483 -4.52 -4.26 -21.40
N ALA A 484 -4.25 -3.55 -22.47
CA ALA A 484 -3.16 -2.58 -22.55
C ALA A 484 -3.66 -1.35 -23.33
N ARG A 485 -3.56 -0.14 -22.73
CA ARG A 485 -3.93 1.09 -23.46
C ARG A 485 -2.97 1.43 -24.58
N SER A 486 -1.69 1.12 -24.39
CA SER A 486 -0.61 1.55 -25.27
C SER A 486 -0.06 0.45 -26.16
N GLY A 487 -0.63 -0.76 -26.12
CA GLY A 487 -0.14 -1.90 -26.89
C GLY A 487 -1.23 -2.97 -27.09
N PRO A 488 -0.94 -4.00 -27.89
CA PRO A 488 -1.88 -5.08 -28.12
C PRO A 488 -2.04 -5.96 -26.88
N ASP A 489 -3.23 -6.48 -26.67
CA ASP A 489 -3.49 -7.47 -25.62
C ASP A 489 -3.25 -8.91 -26.08
N SER A 490 -3.32 -9.85 -25.12
CA SER A 490 -3.13 -11.28 -25.40
C SER A 490 -4.30 -11.91 -26.17
N GLY A 491 -5.48 -11.29 -26.11
CA GLY A 491 -6.65 -11.70 -26.89
C GLY A 491 -6.43 -11.42 -28.38
N ASP A 492 -5.94 -10.22 -28.71
CA ASP A 492 -5.67 -9.79 -30.08
C ASP A 492 -4.51 -10.58 -30.72
N THR A 493 -3.44 -10.78 -29.96
CA THR A 493 -2.21 -11.43 -30.47
C THR A 493 -2.23 -12.94 -30.39
N GLY A 494 -3.06 -13.51 -29.51
CA GLY A 494 -2.98 -14.92 -29.15
C GLY A 494 -1.66 -15.29 -28.47
N VAL A 495 -0.94 -14.31 -27.88
CA VAL A 495 0.37 -14.50 -27.27
C VAL A 495 0.31 -14.16 -25.77
N ALA A 496 0.93 -15.02 -24.96
CA ALA A 496 1.21 -14.82 -23.56
C ALA A 496 2.72 -14.92 -23.31
N TYR A 497 3.17 -14.66 -22.09
CA TYR A 497 4.61 -14.67 -21.74
C TYR A 497 4.91 -15.79 -20.76
N LEU A 498 5.91 -16.60 -21.09
CA LEU A 498 6.40 -17.68 -20.24
C LEU A 498 7.46 -17.14 -19.28
N LEU A 499 7.20 -17.32 -18.00
CA LEU A 499 8.05 -16.87 -16.92
C LEU A 499 8.63 -18.06 -16.16
N ARG A 500 9.94 -18.08 -15.96
CA ARG A 500 10.58 -18.96 -14.98
C ARG A 500 10.45 -18.33 -13.60
N TYR A 501 9.91 -19.07 -12.64
CA TYR A 501 9.75 -18.65 -11.27
C TYR A 501 10.88 -19.22 -10.41
N ASP A 502 11.57 -18.35 -9.68
CA ASP A 502 12.56 -18.69 -8.67
C ASP A 502 12.07 -18.20 -7.30
N GLY A 503 11.42 -19.09 -6.57
CA GLY A 503 10.85 -18.77 -5.25
C GLY A 503 11.92 -18.60 -4.17
N ASP A 504 13.07 -19.23 -4.33
CA ASP A 504 14.18 -19.16 -3.37
C ASP A 504 14.81 -17.76 -3.34
N HIS A 505 14.88 -17.11 -4.49
CA HIS A 505 15.45 -15.77 -4.64
C HIS A 505 14.42 -14.70 -4.98
N CYS A 506 13.14 -15.00 -4.78
CA CYS A 506 12.03 -14.06 -5.03
C CYS A 506 12.06 -13.41 -6.42
N SER A 507 12.41 -14.18 -7.45
CA SER A 507 12.66 -13.68 -8.79
C SER A 507 11.76 -14.31 -9.84
N PHE A 508 11.44 -13.53 -10.86
CA PHE A 508 10.89 -14.00 -12.13
C PHE A 508 11.86 -13.69 -13.27
N TYR A 509 11.82 -14.53 -14.29
CA TYR A 509 12.59 -14.34 -15.52
C TYR A 509 11.64 -14.53 -16.70
N GLU A 510 11.40 -13.49 -17.47
CA GLU A 510 10.71 -13.60 -18.74
C GLU A 510 11.61 -14.35 -19.73
N THR A 511 11.18 -15.54 -20.15
CA THR A 511 12.03 -16.49 -20.85
C THR A 511 11.67 -16.65 -22.31
N ALA A 512 10.38 -16.72 -22.61
CA ALA A 512 9.84 -16.94 -23.94
C ALA A 512 8.42 -16.39 -24.04
N LYS A 513 7.92 -16.32 -25.26
CA LYS A 513 6.50 -16.15 -25.55
C LYS A 513 5.84 -17.53 -25.61
N CYS A 514 4.53 -17.60 -25.45
CA CYS A 514 3.80 -18.85 -25.65
C CYS A 514 2.42 -18.61 -26.26
N ARG A 515 1.96 -19.63 -26.99
CA ARG A 515 0.59 -19.70 -27.50
C ARG A 515 -0.14 -20.86 -26.84
N PRO A 516 -1.41 -20.72 -26.48
CA PRO A 516 -2.24 -21.84 -26.09
C PRO A 516 -2.62 -22.65 -27.34
N VAL A 517 -2.36 -23.93 -27.27
CA VAL A 517 -2.72 -24.88 -28.33
C VAL A 517 -3.71 -25.87 -27.76
N ARG A 518 -4.86 -26.04 -28.41
CA ARG A 518 -5.79 -27.14 -28.10
C ARG A 518 -5.34 -28.41 -28.80
N LYS A 519 -5.35 -29.51 -28.06
CA LYS A 519 -5.15 -30.82 -28.65
C LYS A 519 -6.32 -31.08 -29.62
N ILE A 520 -6.01 -31.22 -30.89
CA ILE A 520 -7.03 -31.69 -31.87
C ILE A 520 -7.25 -33.14 -31.54
N ILE A 521 -8.38 -33.47 -30.92
CA ILE A 521 -8.86 -34.85 -30.83
C ILE A 521 -9.36 -35.18 -32.23
N ASN A 522 -8.51 -35.78 -33.03
CA ASN A 522 -8.99 -36.42 -34.28
C ASN A 522 -9.93 -37.54 -33.86
N GLY A 523 -11.24 -37.33 -34.06
CA GLY A 523 -12.28 -38.32 -33.87
C GLY A 523 -12.16 -39.47 -34.87
#